data_f1a9f7f13013594fe454ec88194cca3b
#
_entry.id   f1a9f7f13013594fe454ec88194cca3b
#
_cell.length_a   1.000
_cell.length_b   1.000
_cell.length_c   1.000
_cell.angle_alpha   90.00
_cell.angle_beta   90.00
_cell.angle_gamma   90.00
#
_symmetry.space_group_name_H-M   'P 1'
#
loop_
_entity.id
_entity.type
_entity.pdbx_description
1 polymer ?
#
loop_
_entity_poly.entity_id
_entity_poly.type
_entity_poly.pdbx_seq_one_letter_code
_entity_poly.pdbx_strand_id
1 'polypeptide(L)' 'MKELCDDLRQFAIEVRQVGFSLGGGVGERECLHLSERMLAAVEQAEARMASPGAPSLSRR' A
#
# COMPACT_ATOMS: atom_id res chain seq x y z
N MET A 1 2.65 11.27 -9.26
CA MET A 1 1.89 10.56 -8.22
C MET A 1 1.46 9.17 -8.68
N LYS A 2 1.02 9.02 -9.91
CA LYS A 2 0.66 7.70 -10.41
C LYS A 2 1.84 6.75 -10.37
N GLU A 3 3.00 7.23 -10.76
CA GLU A 3 4.20 6.39 -10.76
C GLU A 3 4.56 5.96 -9.35
N LEU A 4 4.38 6.85 -8.38
CA LEU A 4 4.64 6.50 -7.00
C LEU A 4 3.68 5.40 -6.54
N CYS A 5 2.42 5.52 -6.89
CA CYS A 5 1.45 4.49 -6.52
C CYS A 5 1.78 3.15 -7.16
N ASP A 6 2.21 3.18 -8.43
CA ASP A 6 2.61 1.95 -9.10
C ASP A 6 3.82 1.33 -8.42
N ASP A 7 4.79 2.15 -8.03
CA ASP A 7 5.97 1.66 -7.32
C ASP A 7 5.60 1.04 -5.99
N LEU A 8 4.68 1.68 -5.26
CA LEU A 8 4.26 1.13 -3.97
C LEU A 8 3.54 -0.19 -4.12
N ARG A 9 2.73 -0.33 -5.18
CA ARG A 9 2.09 -1.61 -5.45
C ARG A 9 3.13 -2.68 -5.72
N GLN A 10 4.14 -2.34 -6.50
CA GLN A 10 5.19 -3.29 -6.81
C GLN A 10 5.95 -3.70 -5.55
N PHE A 11 6.26 -2.72 -4.69
CA PHE A 11 6.90 -3.03 -3.42
C PHE A 11 6.03 -3.92 -2.55
N ALA A 12 4.72 -3.69 -2.55
CA ALA A 12 3.82 -4.53 -1.76
C ALA A 12 3.89 -5.99 -2.21
N ILE A 13 3.95 -6.20 -3.53
CA ILE A 13 4.09 -7.55 -4.07
C ILE A 13 5.43 -8.15 -3.65
N GLU A 14 6.50 -7.38 -3.73
CA GLU A 14 7.82 -7.87 -3.37
C GLU A 14 7.91 -8.19 -1.88
N VAL A 15 7.32 -7.35 -1.04
CA VAL A 15 7.29 -7.62 0.40
C VAL A 15 6.55 -8.92 0.68
N ARG A 16 5.46 -9.16 -0.02
CA ARG A 16 4.72 -10.40 0.15
C ARG A 16 5.57 -11.60 -0.25
N GLN A 17 6.30 -11.48 -1.36
CA GLN A 17 7.15 -12.58 -1.81
C GLN A 17 8.27 -12.87 -0.82
N VAL A 18 8.85 -11.81 -0.24
CA VAL A 18 9.83 -12.00 0.81
C VAL A 18 9.21 -12.74 1.99
N GLY A 19 7.99 -12.36 2.35
CA GLY A 19 7.31 -13.02 3.46
C GLY A 19 7.13 -14.51 3.20
N PHE A 20 6.69 -14.86 1.99
CA PHE A 20 6.52 -16.28 1.67
C PHE A 20 7.84 -17.03 1.73
N SER A 21 8.94 -16.39 1.34
CA SER A 21 10.25 -17.06 1.33
C SER A 21 10.77 -17.30 2.74
N LEU A 22 10.19 -16.67 3.75
CA LEU A 22 10.59 -16.90 5.13
C LEU A 22 10.00 -18.18 5.71
N GLY A 23 9.11 -18.83 4.97
CA GLY A 23 8.69 -20.17 5.33
C GLY A 23 7.76 -20.26 6.52
N GLY A 24 6.94 -19.28 6.73
CA GLY A 24 5.97 -19.29 7.83
C GLY A 24 6.53 -18.66 9.09
N GLY A 25 5.67 -18.38 10.01
CA GLY A 25 6.09 -17.78 11.27
C GLY A 25 5.84 -16.29 11.32
N VAL A 26 6.46 -15.65 12.29
CA VAL A 26 6.22 -14.23 12.56
C VAL A 26 6.68 -13.36 11.41
N GLY A 27 7.84 -13.67 10.83
CA GLY A 27 8.36 -12.87 9.73
C GLY A 27 7.44 -12.83 8.54
N GLU A 28 6.92 -13.99 8.16
CA GLU A 28 5.99 -14.06 7.04
C GLU A 28 4.73 -13.27 7.35
N ARG A 29 4.19 -13.44 8.55
CA ARG A 29 2.97 -12.77 8.94
C ARG A 29 3.13 -11.25 8.91
N GLU A 30 4.26 -10.76 9.41
CA GLU A 30 4.50 -9.32 9.42
C GLU A 30 4.68 -8.76 8.03
N CYS A 31 5.33 -9.50 7.14
CA CYS A 31 5.48 -9.05 5.76
C CYS A 31 4.14 -8.98 5.05
N LEU A 32 3.29 -9.97 5.25
CA LEU A 32 1.95 -9.95 4.65
C LEU A 32 1.15 -8.78 5.18
N HIS A 33 1.23 -8.53 6.48
CA HIS A 33 0.51 -7.43 7.09
C HIS A 33 1.00 -6.09 6.55
N LEU A 34 2.31 -5.93 6.43
CA LEU A 34 2.89 -4.72 5.87
C LEU A 34 2.45 -4.52 4.43
N SER A 35 2.45 -5.59 3.64
CA SER A 35 2.02 -5.52 2.26
C SER A 35 0.58 -5.03 2.16
N GLU A 36 -0.30 -5.52 3.02
CA GLU A 36 -1.68 -5.10 3.01
C GLU A 36 -1.82 -3.62 3.36
N ARG A 37 -1.04 -3.16 4.33
CA ARG A 37 -1.07 -1.75 4.71
C ARG A 37 -0.57 -0.85 3.58
N MET A 38 0.45 -1.31 2.86
CA MET A 38 0.96 -0.54 1.73
C MET A 38 -0.10 -0.43 0.63
N LEU A 39 -0.80 -1.52 0.34
CA LEU A 39 -1.86 -1.48 -0.66
C LEU A 39 -3.01 -0.58 -0.23
N ALA A 40 -3.37 -0.62 1.05
CA ALA A 40 -4.42 0.25 1.56
C ALA A 40 -4.02 1.71 1.43
N ALA A 41 -2.76 2.04 1.70
CA ALA A 41 -2.28 3.41 1.57
C ALA A 41 -2.34 3.87 0.12
N VAL A 42 -1.99 2.99 -0.82
CA VAL A 42 -2.07 3.33 -2.24
C VAL A 42 -3.52 3.60 -2.64
N GLU A 43 -4.44 2.74 -2.19
CA GLU A 43 -5.84 2.93 -2.54
C GLU A 43 -6.38 4.25 -2.00
N GLN A 44 -5.98 4.61 -0.78
CA GLN A 44 -6.40 5.89 -0.22
C GLN A 44 -5.85 7.06 -1.01
N ALA A 45 -4.59 6.98 -1.41
CA ALA A 45 -4.00 8.04 -2.20
C ALA A 45 -4.70 8.19 -3.53
N GLU A 46 -5.01 7.06 -4.18
CA GLU A 46 -5.69 7.10 -5.47
C GLU A 46 -7.10 7.65 -5.33
N ALA A 47 -7.79 7.31 -4.24
CA ALA A 47 -9.12 7.83 -4.01
C ALA A 47 -9.10 9.35 -3.86
N ARG A 48 -8.08 9.87 -3.19
CA ARG A 48 -7.98 11.33 -3.05
C ARG A 48 -7.71 12.00 -4.38
N MET A 49 -6.89 11.38 -5.21
CA MET A 49 -6.61 11.94 -6.52
C MET A 49 -7.82 11.88 -7.44
N ALA A 50 -8.63 10.83 -7.27
CA ALA A 50 -9.81 10.64 -8.11
C ALA A 50 -10.98 11.50 -7.67
N SER A 51 -10.89 12.13 -6.51
CA SER A 51 -11.97 12.97 -5.98
C SER A 51 -11.47 14.40 -5.83
N PRO A 52 -11.27 15.10 -6.93
CA PRO A 52 -10.63 16.42 -6.89
C PRO A 52 -11.41 17.46 -6.10
N GLY A 53 -12.69 17.30 -5.93
CA GLY A 53 -13.49 18.26 -5.22
C GLY A 53 -13.48 18.06 -3.71
N ALA A 54 -12.85 17.01 -3.30
CA ALA A 54 -12.87 16.69 -1.88
C ALA A 54 -11.88 17.55 -1.13
N PRO A 55 -12.02 18.44 -0.71
CA PRO A 55 -11.08 19.23 -0.11
C PRO A 55 -11.23 19.67 1.21
N SER A 56 -11.32 19.37 0.74
CA SER A 56 -11.19 19.73 1.47
C SER A 56 -11.14 19.69 2.49
N LEU A 57 -11.18 19.34 2.26
CA LEU A 57 -11.14 19.26 3.12
C LEU A 57 -10.67 19.65 3.85
N SER A 58 -10.60 19.78 3.62
CA SER A 58 -10.14 20.11 4.21
C SER A 58 -9.98 20.91 4.87
N ARG A 59 -10.22 21.26 4.84
CA ARG A 59 -10.17 21.93 5.47
C ARG A 59 -10.13 22.20 6.48
N ARG A 60 -10.20 22.03 6.58
CA ARG A 60 -10.32 22.07 7.49
C ARG A 60 -10.09 22.36 8.26
#